data_72ecc8cc3d80831822feec2a1dda30cf
#
_entry.id   72ecc8cc3d80831822feec2a1dda30cf
#
_cell.length_a   1.000
_cell.length_b   1.000
_cell.length_c   1.000
_cell.angle_alpha   90.00
_cell.angle_beta   90.00
_cell.angle_gamma   90.00
#
_symmetry.space_group_name_H-M   'P 1'
#
loop_
_entity.id
_entity.type
_entity.pdbx_description
1 polymer ?
#
loop_
_entity_poly.entity_id
_entity_poly.type
_entity_poly.pdbx_seq_one_letter_code
_entity_poly.pdbx_strand_id
1 'polypeptide(L)'
;LSLRRQRQMCIRDRTTADYMLKDMMQRMNSQQTDSQNRVSLLPEGVQMNYSVEEDVLVVNFNSQYSSMSRARELLVRAGVVKTFLQVPGINSVRFTIENEDLTDSRGQAVGNMTADTFAEFTGTEPDAYCSNTFTLYFTDKSGQKLVKEQRTVRYKRSIPKERIVLEQLMKGPLEKGHYPTIPENTEVLNVTIADRICYVAFDGVFSSYALDVSEKIPVYSVVNSLLDALDADKVQITVGGKDRLDTFGKKMELYHFYERNDKLVVKEKE
;
A
#
# COMPACT_ATOMS: atom_id res chain seq x y z
N LEU A 1 -51.03 9.81 -12.48
CA LEU A 1 -50.42 10.48 -11.27
C LEU A 1 -49.00 10.00 -10.93
N SER A 2 -48.52 8.83 -11.43
CA SER A 2 -47.20 8.28 -11.08
C SER A 2 -46.02 8.92 -11.82
N LEU A 3 -46.16 9.21 -13.13
CA LEU A 3 -45.09 9.76 -13.98
C LEU A 3 -44.66 11.20 -13.61
N ARG A 4 -45.62 12.01 -13.14
CA ARG A 4 -45.31 13.37 -12.67
C ARG A 4 -44.56 13.37 -11.33
N ARG A 5 -44.89 12.45 -10.41
CA ARG A 5 -44.17 12.29 -9.15
C ARG A 5 -42.76 11.76 -9.38
N GLN A 6 -42.56 10.80 -10.27
CA GLN A 6 -41.25 10.29 -10.64
C GLN A 6 -40.36 11.38 -11.27
N ARG A 7 -40.89 12.19 -12.20
CA ARG A 7 -40.14 13.33 -12.76
C ARG A 7 -39.77 14.39 -11.72
N GLN A 8 -40.67 14.72 -10.79
CA GLN A 8 -40.36 15.68 -9.73
C GLN A 8 -39.35 15.12 -8.72
N MET A 9 -39.36 13.82 -8.40
CA MET A 9 -38.36 13.16 -7.57
C MET A 9 -36.97 13.20 -8.25
N CYS A 10 -36.87 12.81 -9.51
CA CYS A 10 -35.62 12.84 -10.28
C CYS A 10 -35.04 14.26 -10.41
N ILE A 11 -35.86 15.29 -10.54
CA ILE A 11 -35.38 16.69 -10.60
C ILE A 11 -34.87 17.15 -9.22
N ARG A 12 -35.57 16.79 -8.15
CA ARG A 12 -35.20 17.14 -6.79
C ARG A 12 -33.90 16.44 -6.36
N ASP A 13 -33.73 15.18 -6.74
CA ASP A 13 -32.51 14.39 -6.45
C ASP A 13 -31.30 14.94 -7.21
N ARG A 14 -31.45 15.32 -8.49
CA ARG A 14 -30.37 15.97 -9.26
C ARG A 14 -29.96 17.32 -8.67
N THR A 15 -30.90 18.14 -8.25
CA THR A 15 -30.63 19.46 -7.67
C THR A 15 -29.88 19.30 -6.31
N THR A 16 -30.21 18.25 -5.56
CA THR A 16 -29.55 17.95 -4.29
C THR A 16 -28.13 17.44 -4.52
N ALA A 17 -27.93 16.54 -5.50
CA ALA A 17 -26.62 16.01 -5.87
C ALA A 17 -25.67 17.12 -6.37
N ASP A 18 -26.14 18.01 -7.24
CA ASP A 18 -25.38 19.15 -7.74
C ASP A 18 -24.95 20.10 -6.61
N TYR A 19 -25.84 20.34 -5.66
CA TYR A 19 -25.50 21.17 -4.49
C TYR A 19 -24.44 20.49 -3.62
N MET A 20 -24.57 19.19 -3.37
CA MET A 20 -23.60 18.41 -2.59
C MET A 20 -22.22 18.40 -3.28
N LEU A 21 -22.17 18.17 -4.59
CA LEU A 21 -20.92 18.18 -5.37
C LEU A 21 -20.24 19.55 -5.28
N LYS A 22 -20.98 20.64 -5.45
CA LYS A 22 -20.46 22.00 -5.33
C LYS A 22 -19.91 22.30 -3.95
N ASP A 23 -20.66 22.00 -2.90
CA ASP A 23 -20.26 22.27 -1.51
C ASP A 23 -19.02 21.44 -1.14
N MET A 24 -19.00 20.13 -1.46
CA MET A 24 -17.86 19.27 -1.21
C MET A 24 -16.61 19.73 -1.97
N MET A 25 -16.76 20.07 -3.26
CA MET A 25 -15.66 20.57 -4.08
C MET A 25 -15.07 21.87 -3.53
N GLN A 26 -15.93 22.80 -3.14
CA GLN A 26 -15.49 24.08 -2.54
C GLN A 26 -14.76 23.86 -1.24
N ARG A 27 -15.25 22.97 -0.37
CA ARG A 27 -14.60 22.63 0.90
C ARG A 27 -13.25 21.95 0.70
N MET A 28 -13.13 21.05 -0.27
CA MET A 28 -11.87 20.36 -0.55
C MET A 28 -10.82 21.30 -1.16
N ASN A 29 -11.24 22.27 -1.98
CA ASN A 29 -10.35 23.31 -2.51
C ASN A 29 -10.00 24.40 -1.47
N SER A 30 -10.84 24.58 -0.44
CA SER A 30 -10.54 25.52 0.63
C SER A 30 -9.46 24.94 1.54
N GLN A 31 -8.29 25.58 1.55
CA GLN A 31 -7.15 25.17 2.39
C GLN A 31 -7.31 25.60 3.85
N GLN A 32 -8.51 25.43 4.42
CA GLN A 32 -8.73 25.80 5.82
C GLN A 32 -8.04 24.78 6.73
N THR A 33 -6.99 25.24 7.37
CA THR A 33 -6.42 24.56 8.54
C THR A 33 -7.38 24.82 9.70
N ASP A 34 -8.17 23.83 10.06
CA ASP A 34 -9.06 23.94 11.22
C ASP A 34 -8.23 23.91 12.51
N SER A 35 -8.74 24.57 13.56
CA SER A 35 -8.13 24.68 14.90
C SER A 35 -7.85 23.33 15.61
N GLN A 36 -8.19 22.21 14.97
CA GLN A 36 -7.98 20.85 15.46
C GLN A 36 -6.79 20.11 14.82
N ASN A 37 -5.80 20.80 14.25
CA ASN A 37 -4.63 20.17 13.60
C ASN A 37 -4.95 19.27 12.39
N ARG A 38 -6.07 19.47 11.71
CA ARG A 38 -6.41 18.74 10.50
C ARG A 38 -5.64 19.33 9.32
N VAL A 39 -4.82 18.51 8.69
CA VAL A 39 -4.08 18.89 7.49
C VAL A 39 -5.02 18.81 6.28
N SER A 40 -5.03 19.84 5.43
CA SER A 40 -5.77 19.80 4.16
C SER A 40 -5.42 18.56 3.33
N LEU A 41 -6.44 17.95 2.71
CA LEU A 41 -6.23 16.82 1.80
C LEU A 41 -5.40 17.26 0.59
N LEU A 42 -5.72 18.41 -0.01
CA LEU A 42 -4.97 18.97 -1.13
C LEU A 42 -3.77 19.77 -0.62
N PRO A 43 -2.57 19.56 -1.18
CA PRO A 43 -1.42 20.42 -0.94
C PRO A 43 -1.65 21.84 -1.43
N GLU A 44 -0.82 22.76 -0.95
CA GLU A 44 -0.84 24.16 -1.38
C GLU A 44 -0.64 24.28 -2.90
N GLY A 45 -1.48 25.09 -3.54
CA GLY A 45 -1.47 25.31 -4.98
C GLY A 45 -2.19 24.25 -5.82
N VAL A 46 -2.48 23.08 -5.30
CA VAL A 46 -3.29 22.06 -6.00
C VAL A 46 -4.76 22.45 -5.93
N GLN A 47 -5.39 22.55 -7.09
CA GLN A 47 -6.81 22.82 -7.24
C GLN A 47 -7.46 21.77 -8.13
N MET A 48 -8.74 21.53 -7.90
CA MET A 48 -9.55 20.62 -8.72
C MET A 48 -10.88 21.25 -9.10
N ASN A 49 -11.35 20.87 -10.26
CA ASN A 49 -12.72 21.12 -10.73
C ASN A 49 -13.38 19.79 -11.15
N TYR A 50 -14.65 19.81 -11.51
CA TYR A 50 -15.34 18.59 -11.87
C TYR A 50 -16.31 18.77 -13.00
N SER A 51 -16.60 17.68 -13.69
CA SER A 51 -17.78 17.49 -14.56
C SER A 51 -18.41 16.12 -14.25
N VAL A 52 -19.66 15.94 -14.62
CA VAL A 52 -20.39 14.68 -14.44
C VAL A 52 -20.74 14.12 -15.81
N GLU A 53 -20.31 12.90 -16.08
CA GLU A 53 -20.61 12.14 -17.29
C GLU A 53 -21.42 10.91 -16.89
N GLU A 54 -22.75 10.93 -17.10
CA GLU A 54 -23.67 9.90 -16.63
C GLU A 54 -23.60 9.67 -15.12
N ASP A 55 -22.92 8.63 -14.68
CA ASP A 55 -22.68 8.26 -13.27
C ASP A 55 -21.20 8.33 -12.87
N VAL A 56 -20.36 8.87 -13.75
CA VAL A 56 -18.93 9.08 -13.54
C VAL A 56 -18.67 10.54 -13.19
N LEU A 57 -18.05 10.78 -12.03
CA LEU A 57 -17.53 12.10 -11.70
C LEU A 57 -16.11 12.24 -12.27
N VAL A 58 -15.92 13.12 -13.22
CA VAL A 58 -14.61 13.45 -13.76
C VAL A 58 -14.03 14.59 -12.91
N VAL A 59 -12.93 14.32 -12.20
CA VAL A 59 -12.21 15.30 -11.39
C VAL A 59 -10.95 15.71 -12.11
N ASN A 60 -10.86 16.98 -12.49
CA ASN A 60 -9.74 17.54 -13.23
C ASN A 60 -8.87 18.39 -12.29
N PHE A 61 -7.60 18.03 -12.17
CA PHE A 61 -6.60 18.76 -11.41
C PHE A 61 -5.83 19.73 -12.29
N ASN A 62 -5.27 20.76 -11.67
CA ASN A 62 -4.30 21.63 -12.30
C ASN A 62 -2.90 20.96 -12.36
N SER A 63 -1.96 21.55 -13.10
CA SER A 63 -0.59 21.04 -13.31
C SER A 63 0.20 20.85 -12.01
N GLN A 64 -0.14 21.56 -10.94
CA GLN A 64 0.50 21.42 -9.62
C GLN A 64 0.32 20.02 -9.01
N TYR A 65 -0.69 19.26 -9.45
CA TYR A 65 -0.91 17.88 -9.04
C TYR A 65 0.33 17.00 -9.31
N SER A 66 1.00 17.18 -10.44
CA SER A 66 2.18 16.39 -10.84
C SER A 66 3.41 16.64 -9.96
N SER A 67 3.41 17.69 -9.13
CA SER A 67 4.50 17.96 -8.19
C SER A 67 4.40 17.19 -6.87
N MET A 68 3.30 16.50 -6.64
CA MET A 68 3.10 15.73 -5.42
C MET A 68 3.99 14.48 -5.38
N SER A 69 4.38 14.10 -4.16
CA SER A 69 4.92 12.76 -3.95
C SER A 69 3.85 11.70 -4.20
N ARG A 70 4.24 10.52 -4.69
CA ARG A 70 3.32 9.41 -4.97
C ARG A 70 2.46 9.00 -3.78
N ALA A 71 3.03 9.00 -2.58
CA ALA A 71 2.27 8.69 -1.38
C ALA A 71 1.16 9.73 -1.14
N ARG A 72 1.46 11.01 -1.36
CA ARG A 72 0.46 12.08 -1.23
C ARG A 72 -0.60 12.00 -2.32
N GLU A 73 -0.21 11.73 -3.55
CA GLU A 73 -1.09 11.52 -4.69
C GLU A 73 -2.12 10.41 -4.40
N LEU A 74 -1.67 9.26 -3.86
CA LEU A 74 -2.55 8.15 -3.52
C LEU A 74 -3.56 8.55 -2.44
N LEU A 75 -3.12 9.27 -1.40
CA LEU A 75 -4.01 9.77 -0.34
C LEU A 75 -5.05 10.75 -0.87
N VAL A 76 -4.65 11.66 -1.77
CA VAL A 76 -5.56 12.62 -2.42
C VAL A 76 -6.61 11.87 -3.23
N ARG A 77 -6.21 10.95 -4.09
CA ARG A 77 -7.15 10.14 -4.88
C ARG A 77 -8.11 9.35 -4.01
N ALA A 78 -7.61 8.65 -3.00
CA ALA A 78 -8.44 7.89 -2.08
C ALA A 78 -9.46 8.78 -1.34
N GLY A 79 -9.02 9.93 -0.83
CA GLY A 79 -9.88 10.88 -0.15
C GLY A 79 -10.96 11.47 -1.05
N VAL A 80 -10.60 11.82 -2.30
CA VAL A 80 -11.54 12.33 -3.31
C VAL A 80 -12.59 11.27 -3.65
N VAL A 81 -12.16 10.06 -4.01
CA VAL A 81 -13.08 8.95 -4.35
C VAL A 81 -14.04 8.67 -3.21
N LYS A 82 -13.54 8.51 -1.98
CA LYS A 82 -14.39 8.26 -0.81
C LYS A 82 -15.41 9.36 -0.53
N THR A 83 -15.01 10.60 -0.73
CA THR A 83 -15.89 11.72 -0.48
C THR A 83 -17.00 11.79 -1.52
N PHE A 84 -16.66 11.71 -2.79
CA PHE A 84 -17.65 11.93 -3.85
C PHE A 84 -18.54 10.73 -4.17
N LEU A 85 -18.10 9.50 -3.88
CA LEU A 85 -18.99 8.33 -3.99
C LEU A 85 -20.11 8.31 -2.94
N GLN A 86 -20.12 9.24 -1.99
CA GLN A 86 -21.25 9.44 -1.07
C GLN A 86 -22.41 10.23 -1.73
N VAL A 87 -22.16 10.85 -2.88
CA VAL A 87 -23.19 11.62 -3.60
C VAL A 87 -24.09 10.66 -4.39
N PRO A 88 -25.41 10.71 -4.18
CA PRO A 88 -26.33 9.86 -4.92
C PRO A 88 -26.20 10.05 -6.43
N GLY A 89 -26.08 8.96 -7.18
CA GLY A 89 -25.95 8.94 -8.63
C GLY A 89 -24.52 8.99 -9.15
N ILE A 90 -23.51 9.07 -8.27
CA ILE A 90 -22.09 8.91 -8.63
C ILE A 90 -21.64 7.49 -8.25
N ASN A 91 -21.23 6.70 -9.23
CA ASN A 91 -20.79 5.31 -9.03
C ASN A 91 -19.28 5.15 -9.21
N SER A 92 -18.62 6.07 -9.89
CA SER A 92 -17.17 6.06 -10.07
C SER A 92 -16.60 7.46 -10.24
N VAL A 93 -15.28 7.58 -10.03
CA VAL A 93 -14.53 8.83 -10.20
C VAL A 93 -13.39 8.58 -11.19
N ARG A 94 -13.30 9.43 -12.22
CA ARG A 94 -12.17 9.47 -13.16
C ARG A 94 -11.33 10.73 -12.90
N PHE A 95 -10.03 10.59 -13.01
CA PHE A 95 -9.10 11.68 -12.78
C PHE A 95 -8.44 12.14 -14.07
N THR A 96 -8.34 13.46 -14.23
CA THR A 96 -7.61 14.10 -15.31
C THR A 96 -6.69 15.19 -14.75
N ILE A 97 -5.64 15.51 -15.47
CA ILE A 97 -4.73 16.65 -15.20
C ILE A 97 -4.73 17.52 -16.44
N GLU A 98 -5.10 18.80 -16.30
CA GLU A 98 -5.22 19.74 -17.45
C GLU A 98 -6.09 19.15 -18.59
N ASN A 99 -7.15 18.38 -18.23
CA ASN A 99 -8.07 17.66 -19.11
C ASN A 99 -7.48 16.44 -19.86
N GLU A 100 -6.28 16.01 -19.53
CA GLU A 100 -5.72 14.75 -20.01
C GLU A 100 -5.89 13.65 -18.96
N ASP A 101 -6.19 12.42 -19.39
CA ASP A 101 -6.40 11.30 -18.47
C ASP A 101 -5.15 11.05 -17.60
N LEU A 102 -5.39 10.86 -16.31
CA LEU A 102 -4.34 10.48 -15.38
C LEU A 102 -3.76 9.12 -15.78
N THR A 103 -2.45 9.06 -15.94
CA THR A 103 -1.73 7.83 -16.29
C THR A 103 -0.96 7.27 -15.10
N ASP A 104 -0.79 5.95 -15.09
CA ASP A 104 0.10 5.24 -14.15
C ASP A 104 1.59 5.38 -14.56
N SER A 105 2.47 4.74 -13.79
CA SER A 105 3.92 4.73 -14.07
C SER A 105 4.32 4.07 -15.40
N ARG A 106 3.38 3.35 -16.04
CA ARG A 106 3.58 2.68 -17.33
C ARG A 106 2.99 3.50 -18.49
N GLY A 107 2.44 4.69 -18.21
CA GLY A 107 1.76 5.53 -19.19
C GLY A 107 0.38 5.03 -19.60
N GLN A 108 -0.22 4.09 -18.84
CA GLN A 108 -1.59 3.64 -19.06
C GLN A 108 -2.57 4.50 -18.28
N ALA A 109 -3.72 4.83 -18.89
CA ALA A 109 -4.77 5.56 -18.19
C ALA A 109 -5.25 4.77 -16.96
N VAL A 110 -5.34 5.46 -15.83
CA VAL A 110 -5.76 4.84 -14.55
C VAL A 110 -7.23 4.39 -14.59
N GLY A 111 -8.06 5.04 -15.44
CA GLY A 111 -9.46 4.70 -15.63
C GLY A 111 -10.36 5.14 -14.47
N ASN A 112 -11.57 4.58 -14.45
CA ASN A 112 -12.58 4.89 -13.44
C ASN A 112 -12.27 4.18 -12.13
N MET A 113 -12.30 4.93 -11.03
CA MET A 113 -12.07 4.42 -9.68
C MET A 113 -13.40 4.30 -8.93
N THR A 114 -13.60 3.16 -8.30
CA THR A 114 -14.76 2.84 -7.46
C THR A 114 -14.34 2.72 -5.99
N ALA A 115 -15.29 2.48 -5.11
CA ALA A 115 -15.00 2.19 -3.71
C ALA A 115 -14.00 1.02 -3.53
N ASP A 116 -14.08 0.03 -4.41
CA ASP A 116 -13.21 -1.17 -4.35
C ASP A 116 -11.79 -0.90 -4.88
N THR A 117 -11.60 0.16 -5.67
CA THR A 117 -10.27 0.53 -6.20
C THR A 117 -9.31 0.92 -5.06
N PHE A 118 -9.85 1.57 -4.05
CA PHE A 118 -9.18 1.81 -2.78
C PHE A 118 -9.86 0.90 -1.75
N ALA A 119 -9.70 -0.41 -1.91
CA ALA A 119 -10.20 -1.39 -0.95
C ALA A 119 -9.60 -1.09 0.41
N GLU A 120 -10.18 -0.09 1.04
CA GLU A 120 -9.93 0.17 2.44
C GLU A 120 -10.77 -0.75 3.28
N PHE A 121 -10.11 -1.21 4.22
CA PHE A 121 -10.52 -1.72 5.48
C PHE A 121 -11.37 -0.70 6.24
N THR A 122 -12.51 -0.29 5.67
CA THR A 122 -13.58 0.32 6.44
C THR A 122 -14.11 -0.79 7.30
N GLY A 123 -13.74 -0.81 8.58
CA GLY A 123 -14.07 -1.82 9.58
C GLY A 123 -15.55 -2.18 9.76
N THR A 124 -16.31 -2.24 8.68
CA THR A 124 -17.73 -2.58 8.62
C THR A 124 -18.02 -4.01 8.19
N GLU A 125 -17.00 -4.76 7.74
CA GLU A 125 -17.07 -6.22 7.69
C GLU A 125 -16.41 -6.77 8.97
N PRO A 126 -17.17 -7.11 10.01
CA PRO A 126 -16.57 -7.69 11.20
C PRO A 126 -15.98 -9.04 10.83
N ASP A 127 -14.66 -9.16 10.97
CA ASP A 127 -13.94 -10.42 11.03
C ASP A 127 -13.90 -11.30 9.77
N ALA A 128 -13.90 -10.74 8.56
CA ALA A 128 -13.57 -11.52 7.38
C ALA A 128 -12.12 -12.02 7.45
N TYR A 129 -11.96 -13.28 7.83
CA TYR A 129 -10.69 -13.96 7.77
C TYR A 129 -10.45 -14.48 6.34
N CYS A 130 -9.21 -14.41 5.90
CA CYS A 130 -8.73 -15.12 4.71
C CYS A 130 -7.63 -16.10 5.11
N SER A 131 -7.38 -17.06 4.24
CA SER A 131 -6.30 -18.03 4.42
C SER A 131 -5.44 -18.03 3.17
N ASN A 132 -4.15 -17.78 3.33
CA ASN A 132 -3.19 -17.82 2.23
C ASN A 132 -1.99 -18.69 2.63
N THR A 133 -1.42 -19.37 1.64
CA THR A 133 -0.16 -20.08 1.81
C THR A 133 0.97 -19.19 1.34
N PHE A 134 1.93 -18.94 2.21
CA PHE A 134 3.13 -18.15 1.95
C PHE A 134 4.35 -19.06 1.89
N THR A 135 5.26 -18.78 0.97
CA THR A 135 6.61 -19.36 0.96
C THR A 135 7.52 -18.45 1.75
N LEU A 136 8.04 -18.95 2.87
CA LEU A 136 8.95 -18.24 3.75
C LEU A 136 10.35 -18.83 3.60
N TYR A 137 11.35 -17.98 3.76
CA TYR A 137 12.74 -18.38 3.61
C TYR A 137 13.47 -18.26 4.95
N PHE A 138 13.85 -19.38 5.51
CA PHE A 138 14.65 -19.51 6.72
C PHE A 138 16.07 -19.95 6.39
N THR A 139 16.92 -20.20 7.37
CA THR A 139 18.26 -20.69 7.10
C THR A 139 18.40 -22.17 7.48
N ASP A 140 19.37 -22.83 6.86
CA ASP A 140 19.81 -24.17 7.22
C ASP A 140 20.74 -24.13 8.45
N LYS A 141 21.18 -25.30 8.92
CA LYS A 141 22.11 -25.41 10.05
C LYS A 141 23.45 -24.69 9.84
N SER A 142 23.84 -24.48 8.59
CA SER A 142 25.13 -23.82 8.29
C SER A 142 25.06 -22.28 8.43
N GLY A 143 23.86 -21.68 8.45
CA GLY A 143 23.67 -20.23 8.42
C GLY A 143 24.12 -19.59 7.11
N GLN A 144 24.32 -20.37 6.02
CA GLN A 144 24.86 -19.89 4.75
C GLN A 144 23.88 -19.98 3.59
N LYS A 145 22.81 -20.75 3.74
CA LYS A 145 21.80 -21.00 2.69
C LYS A 145 20.40 -20.78 3.21
N LEU A 146 19.50 -20.42 2.30
CA LEU A 146 18.08 -20.30 2.55
C LEU A 146 17.36 -21.61 2.23
N VAL A 147 16.46 -22.02 3.09
CA VAL A 147 15.55 -23.14 2.93
C VAL A 147 14.13 -22.63 2.88
N LYS A 148 13.29 -23.22 2.03
CA LYS A 148 11.89 -22.85 1.88
C LYS A 148 11.05 -23.54 2.92
N GLU A 149 10.06 -22.82 3.45
CA GLU A 149 9.00 -23.35 4.28
C GLU A 149 7.66 -22.82 3.79
N GLN A 150 6.72 -23.69 3.48
CA GLN A 150 5.38 -23.28 3.14
C GLN A 150 4.50 -23.21 4.40
N ARG A 151 3.84 -22.08 4.58
CA ARG A 151 2.99 -21.86 5.76
C ARG A 151 1.64 -21.30 5.36
N THR A 152 0.58 -22.04 5.67
CA THR A 152 -0.80 -21.56 5.52
C THR A 152 -1.17 -20.76 6.76
N VAL A 153 -1.51 -19.49 6.57
CA VAL A 153 -1.84 -18.56 7.66
C VAL A 153 -3.26 -18.06 7.47
N ARG A 154 -4.06 -18.17 8.53
CA ARG A 154 -5.38 -17.54 8.63
C ARG A 154 -5.22 -16.19 9.34
N TYR A 155 -5.62 -15.12 8.67
CA TYR A 155 -5.48 -13.77 9.19
C TYR A 155 -6.68 -12.90 8.78
N LYS A 156 -6.87 -11.77 9.47
CA LYS A 156 -7.90 -10.81 9.11
C LYS A 156 -7.57 -10.19 7.75
N ARG A 157 -8.53 -10.16 6.84
CA ARG A 157 -8.36 -9.53 5.51
C ARG A 157 -7.89 -8.07 5.59
N SER A 158 -8.14 -7.42 6.75
CA SER A 158 -7.67 -6.08 7.06
C SER A 158 -6.15 -5.95 7.24
N ILE A 159 -5.42 -7.02 7.41
CA ILE A 159 -3.96 -6.96 7.60
C ILE A 159 -3.30 -7.16 6.25
N PRO A 160 -2.43 -6.23 5.80
CA PRO A 160 -1.69 -6.37 4.55
C PRO A 160 -0.85 -7.64 4.50
N LYS A 161 -0.76 -8.27 3.33
CA LYS A 161 0.00 -9.53 3.15
C LYS A 161 1.47 -9.37 3.51
N GLU A 162 2.08 -8.26 3.13
CA GLU A 162 3.47 -7.92 3.44
C GLU A 162 3.73 -7.95 4.95
N ARG A 163 2.81 -7.44 5.73
CA ARG A 163 2.92 -7.47 7.19
C ARG A 163 2.81 -8.89 7.73
N ILE A 164 1.90 -9.70 7.21
CA ILE A 164 1.76 -11.11 7.60
C ILE A 164 3.03 -11.89 7.31
N VAL A 165 3.63 -11.71 6.13
CA VAL A 165 4.89 -12.38 5.76
C VAL A 165 5.99 -12.04 6.76
N LEU A 166 6.18 -10.76 7.07
CA LEU A 166 7.19 -10.32 8.03
C LEU A 166 6.93 -10.85 9.44
N GLU A 167 5.68 -10.83 9.91
CA GLU A 167 5.29 -11.40 11.19
C GLU A 167 5.57 -12.91 11.27
N GLN A 168 5.34 -13.65 10.17
CA GLN A 168 5.64 -15.08 10.14
C GLN A 168 7.14 -15.37 10.11
N LEU A 169 7.94 -14.55 9.43
CA LEU A 169 9.40 -14.65 9.48
C LEU A 169 9.95 -14.39 10.89
N MET A 170 9.44 -13.36 11.57
CA MET A 170 9.84 -13.03 12.95
C MET A 170 9.44 -14.10 13.97
N LYS A 171 8.34 -14.83 13.73
CA LYS A 171 7.96 -15.98 14.56
C LYS A 171 8.95 -17.15 14.45
N GLY A 172 9.85 -17.13 13.48
CA GLY A 172 10.79 -18.20 13.23
C GLY A 172 10.19 -19.40 12.50
N PRO A 173 11.03 -20.40 12.17
CA PRO A 173 10.63 -21.60 11.44
C PRO A 173 9.80 -22.56 12.31
N LEU A 174 8.95 -23.35 11.65
CA LEU A 174 8.20 -24.45 12.26
C LEU A 174 8.77 -25.82 11.91
N GLU A 175 9.47 -25.92 10.77
CA GLU A 175 10.04 -27.17 10.29
C GLU A 175 11.38 -27.48 10.99
N LYS A 176 11.56 -28.77 11.29
CA LYS A 176 12.81 -29.23 11.90
C LYS A 176 13.98 -29.07 10.93
N GLY A 177 15.09 -28.54 11.42
CA GLY A 177 16.27 -28.29 10.60
C GLY A 177 16.32 -26.94 9.92
N HIS A 178 15.25 -26.14 10.06
CA HIS A 178 15.23 -24.74 9.71
C HIS A 178 15.56 -23.88 10.94
N TYR A 179 16.25 -22.77 10.73
CA TYR A 179 16.72 -21.87 11.79
C TYR A 179 16.27 -20.44 11.49
N PRO A 180 16.07 -19.60 12.53
CA PRO A 180 15.63 -18.23 12.36
C PRO A 180 16.64 -17.40 11.59
N THR A 181 16.12 -16.44 10.82
CA THR A 181 16.92 -15.51 10.01
C THR A 181 16.80 -14.07 10.48
N ILE A 182 15.84 -13.79 11.37
CA ILE A 182 15.61 -12.47 11.96
C ILE A 182 15.78 -12.59 13.46
N PRO A 183 16.50 -11.65 14.11
CA PRO A 183 16.67 -11.65 15.57
C PRO A 183 15.35 -11.59 16.32
N GLU A 184 15.26 -12.23 17.47
CA GLU A 184 14.11 -12.08 18.36
C GLU A 184 13.93 -10.61 18.77
N ASN A 185 12.69 -10.22 18.99
CA ASN A 185 12.29 -8.84 19.34
C ASN A 185 12.56 -7.77 18.27
N THR A 186 12.86 -8.17 17.02
CA THR A 186 12.86 -7.23 15.90
C THR A 186 11.44 -6.69 15.68
N GLU A 187 11.30 -5.39 15.46
CA GLU A 187 10.03 -4.75 15.19
C GLU A 187 9.98 -4.22 13.74
N VAL A 188 8.84 -4.43 13.07
CA VAL A 188 8.54 -3.79 11.79
C VAL A 188 7.93 -2.42 12.08
N LEU A 189 8.71 -1.37 11.84
CA LEU A 189 8.28 0.01 12.03
C LEU A 189 7.30 0.45 10.96
N ASN A 190 7.58 0.06 9.71
CA ASN A 190 6.70 0.34 8.58
C ASN A 190 6.92 -0.69 7.46
N VAL A 191 5.85 -0.98 6.72
CA VAL A 191 5.92 -1.70 5.44
C VAL A 191 4.89 -1.12 4.47
N THR A 192 5.31 -0.87 3.23
CA THR A 192 4.44 -0.32 2.18
C THR A 192 4.93 -0.75 0.81
N ILE A 193 4.02 -0.78 -0.16
CA ILE A 193 4.33 -1.10 -1.56
C ILE A 193 4.02 0.13 -2.40
N ALA A 194 4.99 0.55 -3.21
CA ALA A 194 4.83 1.59 -4.21
C ALA A 194 5.66 1.24 -5.45
N ASP A 195 5.11 1.42 -6.63
CA ASP A 195 5.79 1.18 -7.92
C ASP A 195 6.42 -0.20 -8.06
N ARG A 196 5.74 -1.25 -7.56
CA ARG A 196 6.23 -2.64 -7.52
C ARG A 196 7.50 -2.81 -6.66
N ILE A 197 7.74 -1.88 -5.73
CA ILE A 197 8.82 -1.93 -4.75
C ILE A 197 8.20 -2.04 -3.37
N CYS A 198 8.59 -3.04 -2.60
CA CYS A 198 8.22 -3.17 -1.20
C CYS A 198 9.27 -2.47 -0.33
N TYR A 199 8.84 -1.45 0.39
CA TYR A 199 9.67 -0.70 1.35
C TYR A 199 9.41 -1.23 2.74
N VAL A 200 10.46 -1.71 3.40
CA VAL A 200 10.39 -2.25 4.76
C VAL A 200 11.32 -1.46 5.68
N ALA A 201 10.78 -1.01 6.81
CA ALA A 201 11.57 -0.37 7.85
C ALA A 201 11.54 -1.23 9.12
N PHE A 202 12.70 -1.66 9.58
CA PHE A 202 12.88 -2.34 10.84
C PHE A 202 13.48 -1.42 11.91
N ASP A 203 13.31 -1.78 13.15
CA ASP A 203 14.03 -1.19 14.26
C ASP A 203 15.53 -1.60 14.26
N GLY A 204 16.33 -1.03 15.17
CA GLY A 204 17.77 -1.31 15.27
C GLY A 204 18.10 -2.75 15.65
N VAL A 205 17.15 -3.50 16.22
CA VAL A 205 17.36 -4.89 16.63
C VAL A 205 17.61 -5.80 15.43
N PHE A 206 17.01 -5.50 14.28
CA PHE A 206 17.25 -6.25 13.04
C PHE A 206 18.74 -6.32 12.67
N SER A 207 19.51 -5.29 12.95
CA SER A 207 20.94 -5.22 12.67
C SER A 207 21.81 -5.76 13.80
N SER A 208 21.23 -6.24 14.88
CA SER A 208 21.99 -6.88 15.95
C SER A 208 22.54 -8.21 15.47
N TYR A 209 23.84 -8.45 15.75
CA TYR A 209 24.53 -9.72 15.38
C TYR A 209 24.15 -10.89 16.29
N ALA A 210 22.90 -10.98 16.69
CA ALA A 210 22.43 -12.01 17.62
C ALA A 210 22.37 -13.43 17.00
N LEU A 211 22.47 -13.53 15.66
CA LEU A 211 22.39 -14.80 14.94
C LEU A 211 23.73 -15.13 14.29
N ASP A 212 24.15 -16.40 14.41
CA ASP A 212 25.33 -16.93 13.71
C ASP A 212 25.00 -17.33 12.27
N VAL A 213 24.74 -16.31 11.45
CA VAL A 213 24.37 -16.46 10.04
C VAL A 213 25.16 -15.48 9.16
N SER A 214 25.33 -15.83 7.88
CA SER A 214 25.93 -14.90 6.91
C SER A 214 25.10 -13.63 6.81
N GLU A 215 25.73 -12.45 6.71
CA GLU A 215 25.08 -11.13 6.60
C GLU A 215 24.01 -11.07 5.49
N LYS A 216 24.14 -11.89 4.44
CA LYS A 216 23.18 -11.95 3.34
C LYS A 216 21.89 -12.66 3.73
N ILE A 217 21.91 -13.56 4.69
CA ILE A 217 20.79 -14.44 5.02
C ILE A 217 19.60 -13.66 5.55
N PRO A 218 19.70 -12.76 6.55
CA PRO A 218 18.57 -11.98 7.03
C PRO A 218 17.95 -11.13 5.93
N VAL A 219 18.76 -10.46 5.12
CA VAL A 219 18.30 -9.60 4.04
C VAL A 219 17.54 -10.41 3.00
N TYR A 220 18.13 -11.48 2.47
CA TYR A 220 17.49 -12.28 1.41
C TYR A 220 16.37 -13.19 1.91
N SER A 221 16.33 -13.52 3.18
CA SER A 221 15.17 -14.13 3.82
C SER A 221 13.93 -13.22 3.68
N VAL A 222 14.08 -11.95 4.03
CA VAL A 222 13.02 -10.94 3.89
C VAL A 222 12.67 -10.72 2.41
N VAL A 223 13.69 -10.46 1.58
CA VAL A 223 13.51 -10.15 0.15
C VAL A 223 12.77 -11.28 -0.59
N ASN A 224 13.28 -12.52 -0.49
CA ASN A 224 12.69 -13.63 -1.22
C ASN A 224 11.27 -13.97 -0.73
N SER A 225 11.03 -13.87 0.61
CA SER A 225 9.69 -14.16 1.16
C SER A 225 8.66 -13.12 0.73
N LEU A 226 9.03 -11.85 0.68
CA LEU A 226 8.14 -10.78 0.23
C LEU A 226 7.87 -10.88 -1.27
N LEU A 227 8.89 -11.11 -2.10
CA LEU A 227 8.74 -11.20 -3.54
C LEU A 227 7.95 -12.45 -3.98
N ASP A 228 7.95 -13.53 -3.20
CA ASP A 228 7.08 -14.69 -3.45
C ASP A 228 5.61 -14.43 -3.07
N ALA A 229 5.37 -13.55 -2.14
CA ALA A 229 4.03 -13.29 -1.63
C ALA A 229 3.31 -12.12 -2.32
N LEU A 230 4.06 -11.22 -2.94
CA LEU A 230 3.59 -9.92 -3.42
C LEU A 230 3.81 -9.75 -4.92
N ASP A 231 2.99 -8.92 -5.55
CA ASP A 231 3.24 -8.42 -6.91
C ASP A 231 4.24 -7.25 -6.87
N ALA A 232 5.48 -7.56 -6.47
CA ALA A 232 6.58 -6.62 -6.40
C ALA A 232 7.82 -7.21 -7.08
N ASP A 233 8.68 -6.34 -7.62
CA ASP A 233 9.91 -6.75 -8.31
C ASP A 233 11.14 -6.58 -7.40
N LYS A 234 11.06 -5.65 -6.45
CA LYS A 234 12.18 -5.25 -5.59
C LYS A 234 11.74 -5.00 -4.16
N VAL A 235 12.69 -5.13 -3.25
CA VAL A 235 12.52 -4.79 -1.84
C VAL A 235 13.61 -3.81 -1.44
N GLN A 236 13.27 -2.75 -0.73
CA GLN A 236 14.21 -1.88 -0.06
C GLN A 236 14.05 -2.04 1.46
N ILE A 237 15.16 -2.29 2.14
CA ILE A 237 15.18 -2.46 3.59
C ILE A 237 15.88 -1.25 4.21
N THR A 238 15.26 -0.69 5.24
CA THR A 238 15.81 0.35 6.08
C THR A 238 15.83 -0.11 7.54
N VAL A 239 16.85 0.28 8.30
CA VAL A 239 17.01 -0.12 9.69
C VAL A 239 17.29 1.10 10.56
N GLY A 240 16.66 1.13 11.74
CA GLY A 240 16.78 2.25 12.66
C GLY A 240 15.82 3.38 12.33
N GLY A 241 15.15 3.95 13.33
CA GLY A 241 14.20 5.06 13.17
C GLY A 241 14.92 6.37 12.86
N LYS A 242 15.40 7.08 13.93
CA LYS A 242 16.08 8.37 13.79
C LYS A 242 17.55 8.24 13.37
N ASP A 243 18.18 7.13 13.75
CA ASP A 243 19.58 6.84 13.42
C ASP A 243 19.62 5.83 12.27
N ARG A 244 19.62 6.39 11.08
CA ARG A 244 19.66 5.65 9.83
C ARG A 244 20.98 4.87 9.72
N LEU A 245 20.88 3.54 9.56
CA LEU A 245 22.03 2.70 9.24
C LEU A 245 22.15 2.57 7.72
N ASP A 246 23.33 2.83 7.19
CA ASP A 246 23.60 2.71 5.76
C ASP A 246 24.05 1.29 5.38
N THR A 247 24.52 0.51 6.33
CA THR A 247 25.02 -0.86 6.10
C THR A 247 24.51 -1.83 7.16
N PHE A 248 24.20 -3.05 6.72
CA PHE A 248 23.98 -4.20 7.56
C PHE A 248 25.26 -5.06 7.55
N GLY A 249 25.88 -5.21 8.70
CA GLY A 249 27.18 -5.84 8.76
C GLY A 249 28.27 -5.02 8.08
N LYS A 250 29.25 -5.73 7.50
CA LYS A 250 30.41 -5.11 6.83
C LYS A 250 30.22 -4.96 5.32
N LYS A 251 29.23 -5.65 4.71
CA LYS A 251 29.15 -5.84 3.25
C LYS A 251 27.78 -5.59 2.63
N MET A 252 26.73 -5.48 3.43
CA MET A 252 25.38 -5.29 2.89
C MET A 252 24.99 -3.81 2.97
N GLU A 253 24.76 -3.19 1.83
CA GLU A 253 24.26 -1.82 1.76
C GLU A 253 22.76 -1.83 2.04
N LEU A 254 22.31 -1.09 3.04
CA LEU A 254 20.91 -0.76 3.24
C LEU A 254 20.54 0.37 2.29
N TYR A 255 19.23 0.54 1.97
CA TYR A 255 18.73 1.46 0.94
C TYR A 255 19.01 1.03 -0.50
N HIS A 256 19.61 -0.13 -0.69
CA HIS A 256 19.70 -0.76 -2.01
C HIS A 256 18.35 -1.41 -2.39
N PHE A 257 18.04 -1.44 -3.68
CA PHE A 257 16.89 -2.18 -4.19
C PHE A 257 17.28 -3.63 -4.45
N TYR A 258 16.89 -4.51 -3.57
CA TYR A 258 17.18 -5.92 -3.66
C TYR A 258 16.17 -6.63 -4.56
N GLU A 259 16.68 -7.43 -5.46
CA GLU A 259 15.92 -8.38 -6.27
C GLU A 259 16.06 -9.79 -5.68
N ARG A 260 15.23 -10.71 -6.15
CA ARG A 260 15.25 -12.11 -5.74
C ARG A 260 16.63 -12.75 -5.94
N ASN A 261 17.06 -13.56 -4.98
CA ASN A 261 18.33 -14.27 -5.05
C ASN A 261 18.15 -15.78 -4.80
N ASP A 262 17.94 -16.53 -5.89
CA ASP A 262 17.78 -17.98 -5.83
C ASP A 262 19.10 -18.73 -5.65
N LYS A 263 20.27 -18.09 -5.85
CA LYS A 263 21.58 -18.70 -5.63
C LYS A 263 21.85 -19.05 -4.17
N LEU A 264 21.17 -18.36 -3.25
CA LEU A 264 21.25 -18.65 -1.82
C LEU A 264 20.29 -19.76 -1.39
N VAL A 265 19.29 -20.10 -2.20
CA VAL A 265 18.27 -21.09 -1.86
C VAL A 265 18.82 -22.50 -2.11
N VAL A 266 18.62 -23.38 -1.12
CA VAL A 266 18.92 -24.81 -1.27
C VAL A 266 17.99 -25.39 -2.34
N LYS A 267 18.56 -26.05 -3.33
CA LYS A 267 17.76 -26.79 -4.33
C LYS A 267 17.20 -28.03 -3.64
N GLU A 268 15.89 -28.18 -3.69
CA GLU A 268 15.26 -29.44 -3.30
C GLU A 268 15.83 -30.55 -4.18
N LYS A 269 16.29 -31.63 -3.56
CA LYS A 269 16.65 -32.83 -4.30
C LYS A 269 15.32 -33.44 -4.79
N GLU A 270 15.14 -33.52 -6.11
CA GLU A 270 14.10 -34.32 -6.73
C GLU A 270 14.18 -35.78 -6.28
#